data_494fb6a2d496e77a59c7971237ed41dd
#
_entry.id   494fb6a2d496e77a59c7971237ed41dd
#
_cell.length_a   1.000
_cell.length_b   1.000
_cell.length_c   1.000
_cell.angle_alpha   90.00
_cell.angle_beta   90.00
_cell.angle_gamma   90.00
#
_symmetry.space_group_name_H-M   'P 1'
#
loop_
_entity.id
_entity.type
_entity.pdbx_description
1 polymer ?
#
loop_
_entity_poly.entity_id
_entity_poly.type
_entity_poly.pdbx_seq_one_letter_code
_entity_poly.pdbx_strand_id
1 'polypeptide(L)'
;LLLRDRKNITFHYGIITRKWTKGLEFIDIIVKRYPLLIRRLGNLGVALGLLAGIAGVVILIILTLKMQQAFGLVLPTAGGYQIPGPVFSVPFWYWLIAIFIIAVTHETMHAVFIRLEKVQVKNYGILMLLLLPIGAFVDPDNKRIKRLSLMKKLRIFAAGSFANFVT
;
A
#
# COMPACT_ATOMS: atom_id res chain seq x y z
N LEU A 1 -7.73 -19.72 -22.61
CA LEU A 1 -7.41 -19.38 -21.21
C LEU A 1 -8.12 -18.09 -20.74
N LEU A 2 -8.25 -17.07 -21.59
CA LEU A 2 -8.85 -15.77 -21.25
C LEU A 2 -10.39 -15.80 -21.01
N LEU A 3 -11.12 -16.74 -21.60
CA LEU A 3 -12.58 -16.80 -21.50
C LEU A 3 -13.09 -17.40 -20.17
N ARG A 4 -12.24 -18.12 -19.43
CA ARG A 4 -12.59 -18.76 -18.15
C ARG A 4 -12.51 -17.79 -16.96
N ASP A 5 -11.90 -16.62 -17.14
CA ASP A 5 -11.57 -15.67 -16.06
C ASP A 5 -12.50 -14.43 -16.02
N ARG A 6 -13.55 -14.38 -16.86
CA ARG A 6 -14.46 -13.22 -16.95
C ARG A 6 -15.11 -12.79 -15.62
N LYS A 7 -15.31 -13.74 -14.69
CA LYS A 7 -15.87 -13.44 -13.35
C LYS A 7 -14.89 -12.69 -12.43
N ASN A 8 -13.60 -12.75 -12.73
CA ASN A 8 -12.54 -12.19 -11.91
C ASN A 8 -11.98 -10.88 -12.45
N ILE A 9 -12.47 -10.44 -13.61
CA ILE A 9 -12.06 -9.20 -14.27
C ILE A 9 -13.25 -8.27 -14.29
N THR A 10 -13.10 -7.08 -13.70
CA THR A 10 -14.08 -6.00 -13.78
C THR A 10 -13.46 -4.82 -14.50
N PHE A 11 -14.23 -4.22 -15.41
CA PHE A 11 -13.84 -3.04 -16.15
C PHE A 11 -14.72 -1.87 -15.72
N HIS A 12 -14.09 -0.80 -15.21
CA HIS A 12 -14.77 0.41 -14.78
C HIS A 12 -13.95 1.64 -15.18
N TYR A 13 -14.52 2.52 -16.00
CA TYR A 13 -13.90 3.81 -16.39
C TYR A 13 -12.45 3.71 -16.87
N GLY A 14 -12.12 2.72 -17.69
CA GLY A 14 -10.75 2.52 -18.18
C GLY A 14 -9.82 1.75 -17.24
N ILE A 15 -10.28 1.42 -16.03
CA ILE A 15 -9.51 0.61 -15.06
C ILE A 15 -9.97 -0.84 -15.15
N ILE A 16 -8.99 -1.71 -15.38
CA ILE A 16 -9.17 -3.15 -15.36
C ILE A 16 -8.73 -3.65 -13.97
N THR A 17 -9.65 -4.25 -13.25
CA THR A 17 -9.35 -4.87 -11.96
C THR A 17 -9.33 -6.38 -12.13
N ARG A 18 -8.18 -7.00 -11.89
CA ARG A 18 -8.07 -8.47 -11.85
C ARG A 18 -8.02 -8.94 -10.41
N LYS A 19 -8.98 -9.79 -10.03
CA LYS A 19 -9.16 -10.33 -8.68
C LYS A 19 -8.70 -11.78 -8.61
N TRP A 20 -8.10 -12.13 -7.50
CA TRP A 20 -7.78 -13.52 -7.15
C TRP A 20 -8.35 -13.84 -5.77
N THR A 21 -8.80 -15.08 -5.61
CA THR A 21 -9.30 -15.63 -4.34
C THR A 21 -8.37 -16.68 -3.74
N LYS A 22 -7.44 -17.20 -4.55
CA LYS A 22 -6.48 -18.26 -4.19
C LYS A 22 -5.06 -17.71 -4.23
N GLY A 23 -4.15 -18.30 -3.44
CA GLY A 23 -2.73 -17.91 -3.45
C GLY A 23 -2.28 -17.15 -2.21
N LEU A 24 -3.17 -16.99 -1.22
CA LEU A 24 -2.81 -16.44 0.09
C LEU A 24 -2.20 -17.49 1.02
N GLU A 25 -2.12 -18.75 0.56
CA GLU A 25 -1.56 -19.86 1.35
C GLU A 25 -0.12 -19.57 1.80
N PHE A 26 0.67 -18.92 0.93
CA PHE A 26 2.03 -18.52 1.27
C PHE A 26 2.07 -17.54 2.45
N ILE A 27 1.16 -16.55 2.45
CA ILE A 27 1.03 -15.60 3.56
C ILE A 27 0.60 -16.34 4.84
N ASP A 28 -0.33 -17.29 4.72
CA ASP A 28 -0.79 -18.09 5.87
C ASP A 28 0.34 -18.92 6.47
N ILE A 29 1.23 -19.48 5.65
CA ILE A 29 2.42 -20.22 6.12
C ILE A 29 3.34 -19.30 6.91
N ILE A 30 3.66 -18.11 6.38
CA ILE A 30 4.53 -17.13 7.05
C ILE A 30 3.91 -16.68 8.38
N VAL A 31 2.62 -16.34 8.37
CA VAL A 31 1.90 -15.88 9.56
C VAL A 31 1.82 -16.96 10.63
N LYS A 32 1.63 -18.22 10.25
CA LYS A 32 1.62 -19.35 11.19
C LYS A 32 3.02 -19.66 11.72
N ARG A 33 4.06 -19.51 10.91
CA ARG A 33 5.44 -19.81 11.30
C ARG A 33 6.04 -18.77 12.24
N TYR A 34 5.73 -17.47 12.02
CA TYR A 34 6.36 -16.36 12.75
C TYR A 34 5.35 -15.36 13.36
N PRO A 35 4.30 -15.81 14.08
CA PRO A 35 3.22 -14.92 14.53
C PRO A 35 3.69 -13.85 15.52
N LEU A 36 4.64 -14.19 16.40
CA LEU A 36 5.17 -13.27 17.40
C LEU A 36 6.06 -12.19 16.78
N LEU A 37 6.90 -12.58 15.81
CA LEU A 37 7.75 -11.64 15.08
C LEU A 37 6.90 -10.62 14.33
N ILE A 38 5.93 -11.09 13.54
CA ILE A 38 5.03 -10.21 12.78
C ILE A 38 4.26 -9.27 13.71
N ARG A 39 3.81 -9.78 14.87
CA ARG A 39 3.11 -8.93 15.86
C ARG A 39 4.04 -7.86 16.44
N ARG A 40 5.30 -8.17 16.72
CA ARG A 40 6.30 -7.19 17.19
C ARG A 40 6.59 -6.14 16.12
N LEU A 41 6.80 -6.57 14.88
CA LEU A 41 6.96 -5.65 13.74
C LEU A 41 5.74 -4.75 13.56
N GLY A 42 4.53 -5.28 13.74
CA GLY A 42 3.32 -4.47 13.69
C GLY A 42 3.24 -3.42 14.79
N ASN A 43 3.65 -3.76 16.02
CA ASN A 43 3.71 -2.78 17.12
C ASN A 43 4.75 -1.69 16.83
N LEU A 44 5.92 -2.08 16.29
CA LEU A 44 6.95 -1.15 15.84
C LEU A 44 6.41 -0.23 14.72
N GLY A 45 5.72 -0.81 13.73
CA GLY A 45 5.09 -0.05 12.65
C GLY A 45 4.07 0.97 13.15
N VAL A 46 3.25 0.62 14.15
CA VAL A 46 2.32 1.58 14.80
C VAL A 46 3.09 2.70 15.49
N ALA A 47 4.13 2.38 16.27
CA ALA A 47 4.92 3.39 16.97
C ALA A 47 5.63 4.33 15.99
N LEU A 48 6.29 3.78 14.98
CA LEU A 48 6.97 4.57 13.94
C LEU A 48 5.98 5.41 13.13
N GLY A 49 4.81 4.86 12.79
CA GLY A 49 3.77 5.59 12.07
C GLY A 49 3.22 6.78 12.86
N LEU A 50 3.00 6.61 14.17
CA LEU A 50 2.56 7.71 15.04
C LEU A 50 3.66 8.78 15.18
N LEU A 51 4.90 8.36 15.41
CA LEU A 51 6.03 9.31 15.52
C LEU A 51 6.25 10.06 14.20
N ALA A 52 6.24 9.35 13.08
CA ALA A 52 6.37 9.97 11.76
C ALA A 52 5.21 10.93 11.45
N GLY A 53 3.99 10.58 11.84
CA GLY A 53 2.82 11.45 11.69
C GLY A 53 2.96 12.74 12.51
N ILE A 54 3.34 12.64 13.77
CA ILE A 54 3.57 13.82 14.63
C ILE A 54 4.72 14.67 14.07
N ALA A 55 5.86 14.04 13.77
CA ALA A 55 7.01 14.73 13.19
C ALA A 55 6.66 15.44 11.86
N GLY A 56 5.89 14.75 10.99
CA GLY A 56 5.42 15.34 9.74
C GLY A 56 4.59 16.61 9.96
N VAL A 57 3.63 16.57 10.87
CA VAL A 57 2.81 17.75 11.21
C VAL A 57 3.68 18.87 11.77
N VAL A 58 4.60 18.60 12.68
CA VAL A 58 5.51 19.61 13.26
C VAL A 58 6.39 20.22 12.18
N ILE A 59 7.01 19.41 11.32
CA ILE A 59 7.84 19.88 10.21
C ILE A 59 7.02 20.76 9.28
N LEU A 60 5.80 20.35 8.95
CA LEU A 60 4.89 21.09 8.10
C LEU A 60 4.59 22.50 8.66
N ILE A 61 4.28 22.58 9.95
CA ILE A 61 4.03 23.86 10.63
C ILE A 61 5.30 24.73 10.58
N ILE A 62 6.48 24.18 10.91
CA ILE A 62 7.73 24.92 10.90
C ILE A 62 8.05 25.48 9.51
N LEU A 63 7.94 24.65 8.47
CA LEU A 63 8.23 25.06 7.10
C LEU A 63 7.25 26.11 6.59
N THR A 64 5.96 25.96 6.94
CA THR A 64 4.93 26.95 6.61
C THR A 64 5.23 28.30 7.27
N LEU A 65 5.57 28.30 8.57
CA LEU A 65 5.92 29.54 9.29
C LEU A 65 7.20 30.20 8.74
N LYS A 66 8.14 29.42 8.22
CA LYS A 66 9.36 29.91 7.57
C LYS A 66 9.18 30.30 6.11
N MET A 67 7.96 30.21 5.56
CA MET A 67 7.67 30.42 4.13
C MET A 67 8.54 29.56 3.21
N GLN A 68 8.97 28.40 3.67
CA GLN A 68 9.79 27.43 2.91
C GLN A 68 8.90 26.39 2.25
N GLN A 69 9.37 25.86 1.11
CA GLN A 69 8.65 24.78 0.43
C GLN A 69 8.68 23.52 1.29
N ALA A 70 7.50 23.03 1.68
CA ALA A 70 7.35 21.84 2.52
C ALA A 70 7.39 20.53 1.73
N PHE A 71 7.02 20.55 0.45
CA PHE A 71 6.84 19.36 -0.38
C PHE A 71 7.33 19.57 -1.79
N GLY A 72 7.78 18.47 -2.40
CA GLY A 72 7.98 18.34 -3.84
C GLY A 72 7.13 17.20 -4.38
N LEU A 73 6.54 17.38 -5.56
CA LEU A 73 5.83 16.33 -6.26
C LEU A 73 6.81 15.53 -7.12
N VAL A 74 6.71 14.20 -7.06
CA VAL A 74 7.45 13.33 -7.96
C VAL A 74 6.54 13.01 -9.15
N LEU A 75 6.86 13.60 -10.31
CA LEU A 75 6.06 13.43 -11.52
C LEU A 75 6.83 12.66 -12.60
N PRO A 76 6.12 11.82 -13.36
CA PRO A 76 6.71 11.14 -14.50
C PRO A 76 6.93 12.14 -15.65
N THR A 77 8.11 12.08 -16.25
CA THR A 77 8.44 12.91 -17.43
C THR A 77 8.86 12.04 -18.60
N ALA A 78 8.53 12.50 -19.80
CA ALA A 78 9.03 11.95 -21.04
C ALA A 78 10.17 12.83 -21.57
N GLY A 79 11.29 12.20 -21.97
CA GLY A 79 12.35 12.92 -22.68
C GLY A 79 13.22 13.89 -21.84
N GLY A 80 13.24 13.75 -20.49
CA GLY A 80 14.16 14.54 -19.65
C GLY A 80 13.75 16.00 -19.42
N TYR A 81 12.53 16.38 -19.74
CA TYR A 81 12.01 17.72 -19.45
C TYR A 81 11.93 17.93 -17.93
N GLN A 82 12.51 19.03 -17.46
CA GLN A 82 12.37 19.46 -16.07
C GLN A 82 11.14 20.38 -15.96
N ILE A 83 10.22 20.01 -15.09
CA ILE A 83 9.04 20.83 -14.79
C ILE A 83 9.44 21.89 -13.77
N PRO A 84 9.22 23.19 -14.04
CA PRO A 84 9.53 24.26 -13.09
C PRO A 84 8.69 24.10 -11.80
N GLY A 85 9.28 24.46 -10.65
CA GLY A 85 8.61 24.43 -9.35
C GLY A 85 9.11 23.30 -8.45
N PRO A 86 8.41 23.01 -7.34
CA PRO A 86 8.79 21.98 -6.39
C PRO A 86 8.45 20.57 -6.93
N VAL A 87 9.02 20.23 -8.09
CA VAL A 87 8.75 18.99 -8.82
C VAL A 87 10.06 18.24 -9.04
N PHE A 88 10.06 16.98 -8.65
CA PHE A 88 11.11 16.02 -8.99
C PHE A 88 10.69 15.25 -10.23
N SER A 89 11.36 15.49 -11.33
CA SER A 89 11.10 14.83 -12.61
C SER A 89 11.80 13.47 -12.65
N VAL A 90 11.05 12.42 -12.87
CA VAL A 90 11.57 11.04 -12.95
C VAL A 90 11.14 10.43 -14.29
N PRO A 91 12.01 9.67 -14.98
CA PRO A 91 11.62 9.00 -16.21
C PRO A 91 10.40 8.09 -15.97
N PHE A 92 9.43 8.12 -16.91
CA PHE A 92 8.13 7.46 -16.76
C PHE A 92 8.22 6.00 -16.32
N TRP A 93 9.12 5.21 -16.90
CA TRP A 93 9.23 3.78 -16.59
C TRP A 93 9.73 3.52 -15.17
N TYR A 94 10.70 4.31 -14.67
CA TYR A 94 11.17 4.19 -13.30
C TYR A 94 10.08 4.58 -12.31
N TRP A 95 9.34 5.65 -12.59
CA TRP A 95 8.21 6.10 -11.80
C TRP A 95 7.12 5.02 -11.73
N LEU A 96 6.75 4.41 -12.88
CA LEU A 96 5.73 3.36 -12.94
C LEU A 96 6.15 2.11 -12.17
N ILE A 97 7.40 1.65 -12.34
CA ILE A 97 7.93 0.49 -11.64
C ILE A 97 7.99 0.74 -10.13
N ALA A 98 8.45 1.92 -9.71
CA ALA A 98 8.52 2.29 -8.30
C ALA A 98 7.13 2.28 -7.64
N ILE A 99 6.15 2.94 -8.26
CA ILE A 99 4.77 2.95 -7.75
C ILE A 99 4.20 1.53 -7.67
N PHE A 100 4.44 0.70 -8.69
CA PHE A 100 3.95 -0.67 -8.68
C PHE A 100 4.55 -1.50 -7.55
N ILE A 101 5.88 -1.42 -7.32
CA ILE A 101 6.56 -2.12 -6.22
C ILE A 101 6.00 -1.63 -4.88
N ILE A 102 5.92 -0.31 -4.67
CA ILE A 102 5.38 0.30 -3.46
C ILE A 102 3.93 -0.17 -3.22
N ALA A 103 3.09 -0.18 -4.23
CA ALA A 103 1.70 -0.61 -4.10
C ALA A 103 1.59 -2.10 -3.74
N VAL A 104 2.36 -2.96 -4.39
CA VAL A 104 2.34 -4.41 -4.11
C VAL A 104 2.84 -4.72 -2.71
N THR A 105 3.95 -4.10 -2.27
CA THR A 105 4.49 -4.31 -0.91
C THR A 105 3.55 -3.78 0.15
N HIS A 106 2.93 -2.62 -0.06
CA HIS A 106 1.92 -2.00 0.78
C HIS A 106 0.72 -2.95 1.01
N GLU A 107 0.10 -3.40 -0.07
CA GLU A 107 -1.07 -4.26 0.00
C GLU A 107 -0.76 -5.67 0.53
N THR A 108 0.43 -6.20 0.20
CA THR A 108 0.87 -7.48 0.73
C THR A 108 1.02 -7.41 2.25
N MET A 109 1.57 -6.32 2.78
CA MET A 109 1.71 -6.14 4.21
C MET A 109 0.35 -6.02 4.90
N HIS A 110 -0.62 -5.31 4.31
CA HIS A 110 -2.00 -5.32 4.80
C HIS A 110 -2.56 -6.74 4.86
N ALA A 111 -2.37 -7.55 3.81
CA ALA A 111 -2.81 -8.94 3.81
C ALA A 111 -2.19 -9.77 4.93
N VAL A 112 -0.87 -9.61 5.20
CA VAL A 112 -0.16 -10.29 6.29
C VAL A 112 -0.79 -9.97 7.65
N PHE A 113 -1.03 -8.70 7.96
CA PHE A 113 -1.60 -8.30 9.24
C PHE A 113 -3.08 -8.67 9.38
N ILE A 114 -3.85 -8.60 8.29
CA ILE A 114 -5.24 -9.07 8.26
C ILE A 114 -5.31 -10.56 8.59
N ARG A 115 -4.43 -11.38 7.98
CA ARG A 115 -4.35 -12.82 8.25
C ARG A 115 -3.82 -13.13 9.64
N LEU A 116 -2.87 -12.34 10.17
CA LEU A 116 -2.39 -12.45 11.55
C LEU A 116 -3.52 -12.31 12.56
N GLU A 117 -4.44 -11.39 12.35
CA GLU A 117 -5.60 -11.16 13.21
C GLU A 117 -6.79 -12.07 12.87
N LYS A 118 -6.57 -13.12 12.06
CA LYS A 118 -7.55 -14.14 11.65
C LYS A 118 -8.77 -13.55 10.94
N VAL A 119 -8.59 -12.42 10.25
CA VAL A 119 -9.62 -11.84 9.39
C VAL A 119 -9.51 -12.44 7.99
N GLN A 120 -10.64 -12.74 7.40
CA GLN A 120 -10.70 -13.28 6.04
C GLN A 120 -10.41 -12.18 5.02
N VAL A 121 -9.52 -12.45 4.09
CA VAL A 121 -9.36 -11.69 2.85
C VAL A 121 -10.28 -12.32 1.82
N LYS A 122 -11.24 -11.56 1.31
CA LYS A 122 -12.21 -12.01 0.32
C LYS A 122 -11.60 -12.09 -1.06
N ASN A 123 -10.92 -11.02 -1.45
CA ASN A 123 -10.24 -10.89 -2.73
C ASN A 123 -8.96 -10.10 -2.55
N TYR A 124 -8.04 -10.28 -3.45
CA TYR A 124 -6.89 -9.41 -3.64
C TYR A 124 -6.62 -9.31 -5.15
N GLY A 125 -5.88 -8.32 -5.57
CA GLY A 125 -5.68 -8.17 -7.00
C GLY A 125 -4.80 -7.00 -7.39
N ILE A 126 -4.72 -6.80 -8.71
CA ILE A 126 -3.98 -5.73 -9.34
C ILE A 126 -4.96 -4.82 -10.06
N LEU A 127 -4.70 -3.52 -9.97
CA LEU A 127 -5.36 -2.47 -10.72
C LEU A 127 -4.51 -2.15 -11.94
N MET A 128 -5.12 -2.20 -13.11
CA MET A 128 -4.47 -1.88 -14.37
C MET A 128 -5.21 -0.73 -15.05
N LEU A 129 -4.49 0.29 -15.44
CA LEU A 129 -5.00 1.34 -16.33
C LEU A 129 -4.65 0.94 -17.76
N LEU A 130 -5.64 0.53 -18.53
CA LEU A 130 -5.43 -0.16 -19.81
C LEU A 130 -4.57 -1.41 -19.60
N LEU A 131 -3.30 -1.39 -19.99
CA LEU A 131 -2.33 -2.47 -19.83
C LEU A 131 -1.24 -2.17 -18.79
N LEU A 132 -1.24 -0.97 -18.20
CA LEU A 132 -0.24 -0.55 -17.24
C LEU A 132 -0.68 -0.92 -15.81
N PRO A 133 0.10 -1.69 -15.05
CA PRO A 133 -0.20 -2.00 -13.66
C PRO A 133 0.07 -0.75 -12.79
N ILE A 134 -1.00 -0.13 -12.32
CA ILE A 134 -0.93 1.12 -11.54
C ILE A 134 -1.07 0.92 -10.04
N GLY A 135 -1.44 -0.29 -9.59
CA GLY A 135 -1.61 -0.55 -8.17
C GLY A 135 -2.03 -1.98 -7.85
N ALA A 136 -2.14 -2.23 -6.57
CA ALA A 136 -2.66 -3.47 -6.01
C ALA A 136 -3.78 -3.16 -5.02
N PHE A 137 -4.54 -4.16 -4.59
CA PHE A 137 -5.54 -4.01 -3.54
C PHE A 137 -5.79 -5.32 -2.80
N VAL A 138 -6.22 -5.19 -1.56
CA VAL A 138 -6.70 -6.29 -0.71
C VAL A 138 -8.08 -5.92 -0.18
N ASP A 139 -9.05 -6.82 -0.33
CA ASP A 139 -10.43 -6.65 0.15
C ASP A 139 -10.69 -7.55 1.36
N PRO A 140 -10.56 -7.02 2.59
CA PRO A 140 -10.81 -7.76 3.82
C PRO A 140 -12.31 -7.80 4.18
N ASP A 141 -12.65 -8.69 5.12
CA ASP A 141 -13.95 -8.61 5.79
C ASP A 141 -14.01 -7.42 6.76
N ASN A 142 -14.49 -6.29 6.25
CA ASN A 142 -14.60 -5.04 7.00
C ASN A 142 -15.49 -5.16 8.25
N LYS A 143 -16.49 -6.05 8.26
CA LYS A 143 -17.34 -6.28 9.43
C LYS A 143 -16.53 -6.89 10.57
N ARG A 144 -15.62 -7.81 10.26
CA ARG A 144 -14.71 -8.41 11.24
C ARG A 144 -13.66 -7.40 11.72
N ILE A 145 -13.07 -6.59 10.82
CA ILE A 145 -12.08 -5.56 11.21
C ILE A 145 -12.70 -4.58 12.22
N LYS A 146 -13.93 -4.13 12.00
CA LYS A 146 -14.62 -3.20 12.92
C LYS A 146 -14.75 -3.76 14.35
N ARG A 147 -14.80 -5.06 14.53
CA ARG A 147 -14.93 -5.74 15.83
C ARG A 147 -13.58 -6.02 16.53
N LEU A 148 -12.46 -5.78 15.87
CA LEU A 148 -11.14 -5.97 16.47
C LEU A 148 -10.86 -4.91 17.55
N SER A 149 -9.96 -5.25 18.49
CA SER A 149 -9.44 -4.28 19.45
C SER A 149 -8.63 -3.18 18.75
N LEU A 150 -8.48 -2.03 19.39
CA LEU A 150 -7.82 -0.86 18.82
C LEU A 150 -6.42 -1.19 18.29
N MET A 151 -5.57 -1.85 19.09
CA MET A 151 -4.20 -2.20 18.68
C MET A 151 -4.14 -3.11 17.46
N LYS A 152 -5.09 -4.03 17.32
CA LYS A 152 -5.18 -4.89 16.14
C LYS A 152 -5.52 -4.10 14.89
N LYS A 153 -6.45 -3.15 15.00
CA LYS A 153 -6.80 -2.22 13.90
C LYS A 153 -5.61 -1.36 13.51
N LEU A 154 -4.93 -0.78 14.51
CA LEU A 154 -3.76 0.08 14.28
C LEU A 154 -2.66 -0.67 13.54
N ARG A 155 -2.37 -1.93 13.92
CA ARG A 155 -1.39 -2.75 13.18
C ARG A 155 -1.78 -2.95 11.72
N ILE A 156 -3.05 -3.25 11.45
CA ILE A 156 -3.54 -3.41 10.07
C ILE A 156 -3.40 -2.10 9.30
N PHE A 157 -3.79 -0.98 9.87
CA PHE A 157 -3.73 0.32 9.18
C PHE A 157 -2.30 0.83 8.99
N ALA A 158 -1.43 0.65 9.98
CA ALA A 158 -0.03 1.04 9.89
C ALA A 158 0.80 0.12 8.98
N ALA A 159 0.31 -1.08 8.65
CA ALA A 159 1.05 -2.09 7.92
C ALA A 159 1.55 -1.61 6.56
N GLY A 160 0.69 -0.97 5.77
CA GLY A 160 1.04 -0.47 4.44
C GLY A 160 2.08 0.64 4.50
N SER A 161 1.87 1.65 5.37
CA SER A 161 2.83 2.73 5.57
C SER A 161 4.17 2.22 6.10
N PHE A 162 4.16 1.23 7.00
CA PHE A 162 5.37 0.59 7.49
C PHE A 162 6.12 -0.15 6.37
N ALA A 163 5.40 -0.85 5.48
CA ALA A 163 5.99 -1.48 4.31
C ALA A 163 6.70 -0.46 3.42
N ASN A 164 6.03 0.64 3.09
CA ASN A 164 6.60 1.71 2.26
C ASN A 164 7.85 2.38 2.89
N PHE A 165 7.94 2.35 4.22
CA PHE A 165 9.11 2.87 4.93
C PHE A 165 10.32 1.96 4.85
N VAL A 166 10.10 0.66 4.61
CA VAL A 166 11.15 -0.36 4.54
C VAL A 166 11.54 -0.69 3.09
N THR A 167 10.69 -0.34 2.11
CA THR A 167 10.92 -0.57 0.67
C THR A 167 11.70 0.57 0.04
#